data_3935e99f6681df3ae514e3da974cecb0
#
_entry.id   3935e99f6681df3ae514e3da974cecb0
#
_cell.length_a   1.000
_cell.length_b   1.000
_cell.length_c   1.000
_cell.angle_alpha   90.00
_cell.angle_beta   90.00
_cell.angle_gamma   90.00
#
_symmetry.space_group_name_H-M   'P 1'
#
loop_
_entity.id
_entity.type
_entity.pdbx_description
1 polymer ?
#
loop_
_entity_poly.entity_id
_entity_poly.type
_entity_poly.pdbx_seq_one_letter_code
_entity_poly.pdbx_strand_id
1 'polypeptide(L)'
;KKKETNTNLEPVSVIVCAHNAYEYLLDLLPVALNQDYPEYELVIVNDCSDDQTEEYLKELARNNPKINFVNLTQHLNFFQGKKFPLSMGIKSAKYDLLLLTDADCVPTTDQWIKEMVGAYNKDTEIVVAYGPYFERKGLLNKLIRFDTLYIAMQYLSLALAKKPYMGVGRNLSYRKSTFLKNKGFTSHYNIPSGDDDLFISQVANKKNTAVYVNAIHRVESEPKRSWASWI
;
A
#
# COMPACT_ATOMS: atom_id res chain seq x y z
N LYS A 1 2.89 26.89 10.25
CA LYS A 1 4.16 26.88 9.49
C LYS A 1 3.81 26.42 8.11
N LYS A 2 4.10 27.23 7.05
CA LYS A 2 3.97 26.79 5.65
C LYS A 2 4.85 25.56 5.48
N LYS A 3 4.28 24.43 5.01
CA LYS A 3 5.05 23.29 4.50
C LYS A 3 5.89 23.80 3.33
N GLU A 4 7.19 23.69 3.41
CA GLU A 4 8.04 23.75 2.21
C GLU A 4 7.59 22.61 1.31
N THR A 5 6.97 22.92 0.20
CA THR A 5 6.65 21.94 -0.84
C THR A 5 7.96 21.44 -1.41
N ASN A 6 8.28 20.18 -1.14
CA ASN A 6 9.43 19.51 -1.75
C ASN A 6 9.19 19.51 -3.26
N THR A 7 9.93 20.32 -4.00
CA THR A 7 9.82 20.45 -5.45
C THR A 7 10.52 19.32 -6.20
N ASN A 8 11.22 18.45 -5.50
CA ASN A 8 11.89 17.30 -6.09
C ASN A 8 10.93 16.10 -6.08
N LEU A 9 10.28 15.88 -7.21
CA LEU A 9 9.35 14.77 -7.43
C LEU A 9 10.16 13.49 -7.69
N GLU A 10 10.55 12.79 -6.62
CA GLU A 10 11.28 11.53 -6.72
C GLU A 10 10.41 10.47 -7.43
N PRO A 11 10.98 9.66 -8.34
CA PRO A 11 10.21 8.61 -9.01
C PRO A 11 9.74 7.53 -8.03
N VAL A 12 8.57 6.95 -8.31
CA VAL A 12 7.81 6.08 -7.38
C VAL A 12 7.48 4.74 -8.02
N SER A 13 7.65 3.65 -7.26
CA SER A 13 7.06 2.34 -7.58
C SER A 13 5.84 2.10 -6.68
N VAL A 14 4.66 2.02 -7.27
CA VAL A 14 3.42 1.63 -6.58
C VAL A 14 3.34 0.12 -6.58
N ILE A 15 3.25 -0.50 -5.40
CA ILE A 15 3.23 -1.96 -5.24
C ILE A 15 1.82 -2.43 -4.91
N VAL A 16 1.31 -3.37 -5.70
CA VAL A 16 0.01 -4.01 -5.52
C VAL A 16 0.17 -5.52 -5.57
N CYS A 17 -0.27 -6.24 -4.54
CA CYS A 17 -0.38 -7.69 -4.56
C CYS A 17 -1.82 -8.08 -4.83
N ALA A 18 -2.03 -8.97 -5.80
CA ALA A 18 -3.34 -9.41 -6.27
C ALA A 18 -3.45 -10.93 -6.18
N HIS A 19 -4.49 -11.43 -5.53
CA HIS A 19 -4.90 -12.84 -5.50
C HIS A 19 -6.40 -12.90 -5.71
N ASN A 20 -6.84 -13.48 -6.83
CA ASN A 20 -8.24 -13.53 -7.23
C ASN A 20 -8.91 -12.16 -7.15
N ALA A 21 -8.30 -11.16 -7.81
CA ALA A 21 -8.64 -9.75 -7.62
C ALA A 21 -9.09 -9.07 -8.93
N TYR A 22 -9.51 -9.84 -9.94
CA TYR A 22 -9.86 -9.31 -11.26
C TYR A 22 -10.83 -8.13 -11.19
N GLU A 23 -11.97 -8.30 -10.49
CA GLU A 23 -13.00 -7.25 -10.36
C GLU A 23 -12.48 -5.99 -9.67
N TYR A 24 -11.63 -6.14 -8.64
CA TYR A 24 -11.03 -5.01 -7.93
C TYR A 24 -10.02 -4.25 -8.81
N LEU A 25 -9.26 -4.97 -9.61
CA LEU A 25 -8.27 -4.37 -10.51
C LEU A 25 -8.92 -3.56 -11.64
N LEU A 26 -10.16 -3.89 -12.05
CA LEU A 26 -10.92 -3.09 -13.00
C LEU A 26 -11.23 -1.69 -12.46
N ASP A 27 -11.39 -1.54 -11.15
CA ASP A 27 -11.63 -0.25 -10.51
C ASP A 27 -10.31 0.47 -10.16
N LEU A 28 -9.31 -0.24 -9.67
CA LEU A 28 -8.03 0.33 -9.23
C LEU A 28 -7.19 0.84 -10.39
N LEU A 29 -6.95 -0.01 -11.41
CA LEU A 29 -5.90 0.26 -12.40
C LEU A 29 -6.17 1.48 -13.29
N PRO A 30 -7.40 1.78 -13.73
CA PRO A 30 -7.67 3.01 -14.48
C PRO A 30 -7.30 4.28 -13.71
N VAL A 31 -7.54 4.31 -12.39
CA VAL A 31 -7.21 5.46 -11.54
C VAL A 31 -5.71 5.51 -11.23
N ALA A 32 -5.10 4.36 -10.94
CA ALA A 32 -3.68 4.27 -10.62
C ALA A 32 -2.78 4.61 -11.83
N LEU A 33 -3.20 4.26 -13.05
CA LEU A 33 -2.48 4.60 -14.29
C LEU A 33 -2.60 6.06 -14.70
N ASN A 34 -3.63 6.77 -14.24
CA ASN A 34 -3.92 8.17 -14.56
C ASN A 34 -3.53 9.16 -13.45
N GLN A 35 -2.58 8.79 -12.59
CA GLN A 35 -2.09 9.72 -11.57
C GLN A 35 -1.32 10.90 -12.20
N ASP A 36 -1.57 12.12 -11.70
CA ASP A 36 -0.82 13.34 -12.05
C ASP A 36 0.55 13.34 -11.36
N TYR A 37 1.43 12.47 -11.87
CA TYR A 37 2.79 12.33 -11.36
C TYR A 37 3.76 12.04 -12.51
N PRO A 38 4.93 12.72 -12.56
CA PRO A 38 5.77 12.70 -13.75
C PRO A 38 6.43 11.35 -14.02
N GLU A 39 6.89 10.65 -12.99
CA GLU A 39 7.64 9.41 -13.15
C GLU A 39 7.26 8.38 -12.09
N TYR A 40 6.50 7.35 -12.50
CA TYR A 40 6.12 6.23 -11.65
C TYR A 40 5.87 4.96 -12.46
N GLU A 41 5.92 3.84 -11.77
CA GLU A 41 5.49 2.53 -12.28
C GLU A 41 4.46 1.90 -11.33
N LEU A 42 3.67 0.97 -11.86
CA LEU A 42 2.82 0.06 -11.08
C LEU A 42 3.44 -1.33 -11.11
N VAL A 43 3.94 -1.79 -9.99
CA VAL A 43 4.42 -3.17 -9.81
C VAL A 43 3.26 -4.00 -9.29
N ILE A 44 2.71 -4.85 -10.15
CA ILE A 44 1.56 -5.68 -9.81
C ILE A 44 1.99 -7.13 -9.73
N VAL A 45 1.85 -7.71 -8.55
CA VAL A 45 2.22 -9.10 -8.28
C VAL A 45 0.96 -9.94 -8.29
N ASN A 46 0.85 -10.84 -9.28
CA ASN A 46 -0.15 -11.90 -9.24
C ASN A 46 0.34 -13.00 -8.31
N ASP A 47 -0.41 -13.28 -7.26
CA ASP A 47 -0.11 -14.31 -6.27
C ASP A 47 -0.96 -15.57 -6.56
N CYS A 48 -0.60 -16.31 -7.62
CA CYS A 48 -1.24 -17.59 -7.96
C CYS A 48 -2.76 -17.49 -8.06
N SER A 49 -3.29 -16.53 -8.82
CA SER A 49 -4.74 -16.39 -9.01
C SER A 49 -5.32 -17.49 -9.90
N ASP A 50 -6.56 -17.90 -9.60
CA ASP A 50 -7.35 -18.90 -10.35
C ASP A 50 -8.45 -18.26 -11.21
N ASP A 51 -8.66 -16.94 -11.06
CA ASP A 51 -9.61 -16.13 -11.84
C ASP A 51 -8.96 -15.47 -13.05
N GLN A 52 -9.60 -14.47 -13.64
CA GLN A 52 -9.11 -13.75 -14.83
C GLN A 52 -7.97 -12.76 -14.52
N THR A 53 -7.50 -12.68 -13.27
CA THR A 53 -6.47 -11.72 -12.83
C THR A 53 -5.19 -11.84 -13.68
N GLU A 54 -4.69 -13.05 -13.89
CA GLU A 54 -3.43 -13.28 -14.60
C GLU A 54 -3.52 -12.86 -16.08
N GLU A 55 -4.57 -13.29 -16.79
CA GLU A 55 -4.78 -12.94 -18.20
C GLU A 55 -4.92 -11.43 -18.39
N TYR A 56 -5.72 -10.80 -17.56
CA TYR A 56 -5.94 -9.35 -17.57
C TYR A 56 -4.64 -8.57 -17.38
N LEU A 57 -3.83 -8.95 -16.39
CA LEU A 57 -2.56 -8.30 -16.11
C LEU A 57 -1.52 -8.53 -17.20
N LYS A 58 -1.48 -9.70 -17.80
CA LYS A 58 -0.61 -10.00 -18.97
C LYS A 58 -0.94 -9.11 -20.16
N GLU A 59 -2.22 -8.97 -20.47
CA GLU A 59 -2.67 -8.12 -21.58
C GLU A 59 -2.37 -6.64 -21.29
N LEU A 60 -2.67 -6.18 -20.10
CA LEU A 60 -2.47 -4.79 -19.71
C LEU A 60 -0.98 -4.41 -19.70
N ALA A 61 -0.11 -5.30 -19.22
CA ALA A 61 1.34 -5.06 -19.19
C ALA A 61 1.96 -5.00 -20.59
N ARG A 62 1.42 -5.75 -21.58
CA ARG A 62 1.89 -5.65 -22.97
C ARG A 62 1.60 -4.29 -23.60
N ASN A 63 0.51 -3.65 -23.18
CA ASN A 63 -0.01 -2.43 -23.78
C ASN A 63 0.37 -1.16 -22.97
N ASN A 64 0.93 -1.32 -21.77
CA ASN A 64 1.24 -0.19 -20.91
C ASN A 64 2.65 -0.30 -20.29
N PRO A 65 3.60 0.56 -20.70
CA PRO A 65 4.97 0.52 -20.22
C PRO A 65 5.15 0.91 -18.76
N LYS A 66 4.13 1.50 -18.12
CA LYS A 66 4.15 1.80 -16.69
C LYS A 66 3.92 0.56 -15.83
N ILE A 67 3.45 -0.55 -16.39
CA ILE A 67 3.14 -1.76 -15.63
C ILE A 67 4.34 -2.71 -15.62
N ASN A 68 4.80 -3.01 -14.43
CA ASN A 68 5.76 -4.07 -14.14
C ASN A 68 4.98 -5.25 -13.55
N PHE A 69 4.73 -6.27 -14.37
CA PHE A 69 3.94 -7.45 -13.98
C PHE A 69 4.84 -8.56 -13.46
N VAL A 70 4.64 -8.95 -12.21
CA VAL A 70 5.32 -10.07 -11.56
C VAL A 70 4.32 -11.21 -11.38
N ASN A 71 4.55 -12.34 -12.07
CA ASN A 71 3.66 -13.49 -12.01
C ASN A 71 4.25 -14.60 -11.13
N LEU A 72 3.58 -14.92 -10.03
CA LEU A 72 3.89 -16.06 -9.18
C LEU A 72 2.96 -17.22 -9.56
N THR A 73 3.55 -18.33 -10.02
CA THR A 73 2.80 -19.51 -10.51
C THR A 73 2.76 -20.66 -9.50
N GLN A 74 3.48 -20.52 -8.37
CA GLN A 74 3.55 -21.56 -7.35
C GLN A 74 3.49 -20.92 -5.96
N HIS A 75 2.61 -21.44 -5.12
CA HIS A 75 2.66 -21.17 -3.69
C HIS A 75 3.87 -21.86 -3.09
N LEU A 76 4.80 -21.10 -2.56
CA LEU A 76 5.87 -21.66 -1.75
C LEU A 76 5.27 -22.04 -0.41
N ASN A 77 5.07 -23.35 -0.15
CA ASN A 77 4.42 -23.92 1.04
C ASN A 77 4.98 -23.43 2.38
N PHE A 78 6.14 -22.77 2.37
CA PHE A 78 6.80 -22.25 3.57
C PHE A 78 6.39 -20.80 3.94
N PHE A 79 5.67 -20.09 3.06
CA PHE A 79 5.35 -18.68 3.25
C PHE A 79 3.84 -18.49 3.16
N GLN A 80 3.20 -18.41 4.31
CA GLN A 80 1.78 -18.06 4.38
C GLN A 80 1.60 -16.53 4.33
N GLY A 81 0.55 -16.07 3.63
CA GLY A 81 0.15 -14.67 3.57
C GLY A 81 0.92 -13.83 2.55
N LYS A 82 0.73 -12.53 2.64
CA LYS A 82 1.13 -11.52 1.64
C LYS A 82 2.64 -11.20 1.61
N LYS A 83 3.43 -11.61 2.61
CA LYS A 83 4.85 -11.23 2.75
C LYS A 83 5.72 -11.66 1.58
N PHE A 84 5.51 -12.87 1.05
CA PHE A 84 6.30 -13.37 -0.07
C PHE A 84 5.99 -12.60 -1.36
N PRO A 85 4.71 -12.50 -1.84
CA PRO A 85 4.40 -11.72 -3.03
C PRO A 85 4.81 -10.25 -2.88
N LEU A 86 4.60 -9.64 -1.72
CA LEU A 86 5.04 -8.27 -1.46
C LEU A 86 6.57 -8.11 -1.55
N SER A 87 7.33 -9.06 -1.00
CA SER A 87 8.80 -9.06 -1.12
C SER A 87 9.26 -9.17 -2.59
N MET A 88 8.56 -9.95 -3.41
CA MET A 88 8.86 -10.08 -4.84
C MET A 88 8.56 -8.78 -5.58
N GLY A 89 7.43 -8.15 -5.31
CA GLY A 89 7.08 -6.84 -5.85
C GLY A 89 8.10 -5.76 -5.48
N ILE A 90 8.48 -5.68 -4.20
CA ILE A 90 9.49 -4.72 -3.73
C ILE A 90 10.85 -4.95 -4.40
N LYS A 91 11.29 -6.20 -4.55
CA LYS A 91 12.56 -6.50 -5.25
C LYS A 91 12.51 -6.12 -6.72
N SER A 92 11.38 -6.35 -7.39
CA SER A 92 11.16 -6.02 -8.81
C SER A 92 11.02 -4.51 -9.05
N ALA A 93 10.66 -3.72 -8.04
CA ALA A 93 10.49 -2.29 -8.15
C ALA A 93 11.75 -1.58 -8.66
N LYS A 94 11.58 -0.66 -9.62
CA LYS A 94 12.66 0.12 -10.22
C LYS A 94 13.16 1.23 -9.29
N TYR A 95 12.25 1.86 -8.55
CA TYR A 95 12.54 3.04 -7.76
C TYR A 95 12.69 2.75 -6.27
N ASP A 96 13.43 3.63 -5.56
CA ASP A 96 13.65 3.48 -4.12
C ASP A 96 12.42 3.89 -3.31
N LEU A 97 11.64 4.84 -3.79
CA LEU A 97 10.42 5.25 -3.12
C LEU A 97 9.27 4.32 -3.49
N LEU A 98 8.77 3.59 -2.50
CA LEU A 98 7.68 2.63 -2.64
C LEU A 98 6.39 3.20 -2.06
N LEU A 99 5.30 3.01 -2.76
CA LEU A 99 3.95 3.33 -2.31
C LEU A 99 3.11 2.06 -2.37
N LEU A 100 2.60 1.60 -1.24
CA LEU A 100 1.89 0.34 -1.11
C LEU A 100 0.40 0.58 -1.03
N THR A 101 -0.35 -0.26 -1.74
CA THR A 101 -1.81 -0.31 -1.63
C THR A 101 -2.30 -1.75 -1.91
N ASP A 102 -3.51 -2.07 -1.48
CA ASP A 102 -4.12 -3.38 -1.74
C ASP A 102 -4.89 -3.37 -3.06
N ALA A 103 -5.11 -4.54 -3.64
CA ALA A 103 -5.83 -4.67 -4.92
C ALA A 103 -7.30 -4.20 -4.83
N ASP A 104 -7.92 -4.27 -3.64
CA ASP A 104 -9.29 -3.81 -3.35
C ASP A 104 -9.36 -2.32 -2.95
N CYS A 105 -8.29 -1.58 -3.16
CA CYS A 105 -8.15 -0.18 -2.79
C CYS A 105 -8.13 0.72 -4.02
N VAL A 106 -8.87 1.83 -3.99
CA VAL A 106 -8.92 2.79 -5.10
C VAL A 106 -8.54 4.19 -4.60
N PRO A 107 -7.56 4.86 -5.24
CA PRO A 107 -7.29 6.27 -4.97
C PRO A 107 -8.51 7.13 -5.32
N THR A 108 -8.86 8.07 -4.47
CA THR A 108 -10.04 8.95 -4.67
C THR A 108 -9.79 10.06 -5.69
N THR A 109 -8.53 10.31 -6.05
CA THR A 109 -8.12 11.33 -7.03
C THR A 109 -6.85 10.93 -7.75
N ASP A 110 -6.49 11.70 -8.77
CA ASP A 110 -5.23 11.62 -9.51
C ASP A 110 -4.02 12.24 -8.78
N GLN A 111 -4.20 12.81 -7.60
CA GLN A 111 -3.15 13.48 -6.82
C GLN A 111 -2.55 12.60 -5.70
N TRP A 112 -3.01 11.36 -5.54
CA TRP A 112 -2.62 10.50 -4.44
C TRP A 112 -1.11 10.28 -4.32
N ILE A 113 -0.43 9.92 -5.43
CA ILE A 113 1.03 9.73 -5.44
C ILE A 113 1.74 11.02 -5.03
N LYS A 114 1.39 12.13 -5.64
CA LYS A 114 1.99 13.45 -5.39
C LYS A 114 1.85 13.89 -3.94
N GLU A 115 0.69 13.70 -3.38
CA GLU A 115 0.39 14.04 -2.00
C GLU A 115 1.15 13.16 -0.99
N MET A 116 1.25 11.85 -1.25
CA MET A 116 2.02 10.93 -0.42
C MET A 116 3.52 11.26 -0.47
N VAL A 117 4.06 11.53 -1.65
CA VAL A 117 5.47 11.95 -1.82
C VAL A 117 5.71 13.31 -1.15
N GLY A 118 4.76 14.24 -1.22
CA GLY A 118 4.83 15.54 -0.57
C GLY A 118 4.97 15.49 0.96
N ALA A 119 4.73 14.33 1.59
CA ALA A 119 4.96 14.14 3.02
C ALA A 119 6.43 13.81 3.36
N TYR A 120 7.25 13.48 2.36
CA TYR A 120 8.68 13.20 2.55
C TYR A 120 9.48 14.49 2.76
N ASN A 121 10.47 14.40 3.61
CA ASN A 121 11.56 15.36 3.75
C ASN A 121 12.90 14.60 3.73
N LYS A 122 14.02 15.30 3.86
CA LYS A 122 15.38 14.70 3.77
C LYS A 122 15.65 13.54 4.73
N ASP A 123 14.96 13.48 5.87
CA ASP A 123 15.17 12.47 6.90
C ASP A 123 14.06 11.40 6.90
N THR A 124 13.01 11.57 6.07
CA THR A 124 11.86 10.67 6.03
C THR A 124 12.17 9.42 5.20
N GLU A 125 11.99 8.26 5.80
CA GLU A 125 12.09 6.95 5.15
C GLU A 125 10.72 6.26 5.05
N ILE A 126 9.76 6.65 5.89
CA ILE A 126 8.44 6.03 6.04
C ILE A 126 7.37 7.11 6.10
N VAL A 127 6.27 6.92 5.38
CA VAL A 127 5.05 7.72 5.52
C VAL A 127 3.89 6.79 5.85
N VAL A 128 3.31 6.98 7.02
CA VAL A 128 2.09 6.28 7.44
C VAL A 128 0.87 7.14 7.15
N ALA A 129 -0.15 6.56 6.54
CA ALA A 129 -1.32 7.29 6.10
C ALA A 129 -2.62 6.60 6.48
N TYR A 130 -3.74 7.33 6.42
CA TYR A 130 -5.06 6.80 6.65
C TYR A 130 -5.62 6.19 5.35
N GLY A 131 -6.09 4.94 5.43
CA GLY A 131 -6.80 4.24 4.36
C GLY A 131 -8.20 3.82 4.85
N PRO A 132 -9.24 4.66 4.67
CA PRO A 132 -10.60 4.32 5.05
C PRO A 132 -11.22 3.26 4.16
N TYR A 133 -12.38 2.75 4.58
CA TYR A 133 -13.25 1.95 3.74
C TYR A 133 -14.31 2.81 3.04
N PHE A 134 -14.73 2.39 1.85
CA PHE A 134 -15.86 2.98 1.15
C PHE A 134 -17.12 3.02 2.02
N GLU A 135 -17.89 4.09 1.88
CA GLU A 135 -19.18 4.21 2.53
C GLU A 135 -20.21 3.33 1.83
N ARG A 136 -20.76 2.39 2.58
CA ARG A 136 -21.85 1.49 2.14
C ARG A 136 -22.99 1.57 3.14
N LYS A 137 -24.21 1.23 2.71
CA LYS A 137 -25.37 1.16 3.61
C LYS A 137 -25.25 0.00 4.60
N GLY A 138 -25.77 0.18 5.81
CA GLY A 138 -25.89 -0.87 6.82
C GLY A 138 -25.00 -0.67 8.04
N LEU A 139 -25.36 -1.39 9.12
CA LEU A 139 -24.69 -1.28 10.42
C LEU A 139 -23.26 -1.83 10.37
N LEU A 140 -23.06 -2.95 9.68
CA LEU A 140 -21.73 -3.56 9.53
C LEU A 140 -20.71 -2.57 8.94
N ASN A 141 -21.07 -1.90 7.85
CA ASN A 141 -20.16 -0.92 7.25
C ASN A 141 -19.84 0.26 8.19
N LYS A 142 -20.83 0.73 8.96
CA LYS A 142 -20.60 1.78 9.95
C LYS A 142 -19.61 1.33 11.03
N LEU A 143 -19.72 0.08 11.48
CA LEU A 143 -18.81 -0.49 12.49
C LEU A 143 -17.40 -0.70 11.92
N ILE A 144 -17.26 -1.26 10.72
CA ILE A 144 -15.97 -1.42 10.04
C ILE A 144 -15.26 -0.06 9.90
N ARG A 145 -15.99 0.96 9.44
CA ARG A 145 -15.45 2.32 9.28
C ARG A 145 -15.08 2.97 10.62
N PHE A 146 -15.90 2.76 11.64
CA PHE A 146 -15.62 3.26 12.99
C PHE A 146 -14.37 2.61 13.58
N ASP A 147 -14.27 1.28 13.51
CA ASP A 147 -13.11 0.52 14.00
C ASP A 147 -11.83 0.95 13.28
N THR A 148 -11.87 1.02 11.96
CA THR A 148 -10.74 1.50 11.14
C THR A 148 -10.32 2.92 11.50
N LEU A 149 -11.28 3.82 11.71
CA LEU A 149 -10.99 5.19 12.12
C LEU A 149 -10.38 5.23 13.53
N TYR A 150 -10.91 4.42 14.45
CA TYR A 150 -10.43 4.35 15.82
C TYR A 150 -8.98 3.84 15.89
N ILE A 151 -8.65 2.79 15.14
CA ILE A 151 -7.28 2.28 14.99
C ILE A 151 -6.38 3.34 14.35
N ALA A 152 -6.85 4.00 13.28
CA ALA A 152 -6.08 5.04 12.61
C ALA A 152 -5.78 6.23 13.53
N MET A 153 -6.73 6.66 14.33
CA MET A 153 -6.51 7.72 15.33
C MET A 153 -5.39 7.35 16.31
N GLN A 154 -5.27 6.09 16.71
CA GLN A 154 -4.22 5.63 17.61
C GLN A 154 -2.84 5.69 16.95
N TYR A 155 -2.63 4.97 15.81
CA TYR A 155 -1.30 4.90 15.23
C TYR A 155 -0.82 6.24 14.63
N LEU A 156 -1.73 7.01 14.03
CA LEU A 156 -1.37 8.33 13.48
C LEU A 156 -1.04 9.33 14.59
N SER A 157 -1.84 9.35 15.68
CA SER A 157 -1.57 10.23 16.83
C SER A 157 -0.25 9.90 17.50
N LEU A 158 0.06 8.61 17.68
CA LEU A 158 1.34 8.19 18.25
C LEU A 158 2.51 8.51 17.29
N ALA A 159 2.35 8.34 15.99
CA ALA A 159 3.37 8.75 15.03
C ALA A 159 3.60 10.28 15.05
N LEU A 160 2.55 11.09 15.14
CA LEU A 160 2.64 12.55 15.34
C LEU A 160 3.32 12.90 16.67
N ALA A 161 3.07 12.13 17.73
CA ALA A 161 3.76 12.25 19.01
C ALA A 161 5.19 11.69 19.02
N LYS A 162 5.74 11.35 17.81
CA LYS A 162 7.09 10.82 17.63
C LYS A 162 7.32 9.42 18.23
N LYS A 163 6.26 8.63 18.32
CA LYS A 163 6.26 7.24 18.78
C LYS A 163 5.54 6.34 17.75
N PRO A 164 6.01 6.28 16.48
CA PRO A 164 5.39 5.41 15.48
C PRO A 164 5.58 3.94 15.89
N TYR A 165 4.53 3.11 15.69
CA TYR A 165 4.56 1.70 16.07
C TYR A 165 3.88 0.78 15.05
N MET A 166 3.06 1.32 14.15
CA MET A 166 2.42 0.57 13.09
C MET A 166 2.09 1.44 11.87
N GLY A 167 1.81 0.81 10.77
CA GLY A 167 1.21 1.38 9.58
C GLY A 167 0.19 0.40 9.01
N VAL A 168 -0.53 0.78 7.97
CA VAL A 168 -1.53 -0.07 7.30
C VAL A 168 -1.20 -0.14 5.82
N GLY A 169 -1.00 -1.34 5.29
CA GLY A 169 -0.54 -1.60 3.92
C GLY A 169 -1.40 -1.00 2.82
N ARG A 170 -2.67 -0.73 3.10
CA ARG A 170 -3.60 -0.06 2.17
C ARG A 170 -3.15 1.33 1.73
N ASN A 171 -2.42 2.05 2.59
CA ASN A 171 -1.92 3.40 2.28
C ASN A 171 -0.64 3.66 3.07
N LEU A 172 0.44 3.06 2.61
CA LEU A 172 1.73 3.07 3.29
C LEU A 172 2.83 3.35 2.28
N SER A 173 3.83 4.12 2.68
CA SER A 173 5.00 4.37 1.84
C SER A 173 6.28 4.21 2.64
N TYR A 174 7.29 3.63 2.02
CA TYR A 174 8.64 3.56 2.60
C TYR A 174 9.71 3.39 1.50
N ARG A 175 10.96 3.59 1.86
CA ARG A 175 12.07 3.40 0.94
C ARG A 175 12.41 1.92 0.79
N LYS A 176 12.65 1.47 -0.45
CA LYS A 176 13.15 0.11 -0.77
C LYS A 176 14.48 -0.16 -0.05
N SER A 177 15.35 0.83 0.01
CA SER A 177 16.61 0.77 0.75
C SER A 177 16.39 0.48 2.24
N THR A 178 15.38 1.07 2.89
CA THR A 178 15.01 0.77 4.28
C THR A 178 14.54 -0.67 4.42
N PHE A 179 13.73 -1.17 3.49
CA PHE A 179 13.29 -2.57 3.48
C PHE A 179 14.47 -3.54 3.36
N LEU A 180 15.36 -3.31 2.40
CA LEU A 180 16.52 -4.18 2.16
C LEU A 180 17.52 -4.15 3.32
N LYS A 181 17.83 -2.97 3.87
CA LYS A 181 18.73 -2.78 5.02
C LYS A 181 18.27 -3.57 6.24
N ASN A 182 16.97 -3.66 6.47
CA ASN A 182 16.38 -4.39 7.58
C ASN A 182 16.03 -5.86 7.25
N LYS A 183 16.55 -6.40 6.13
CA LYS A 183 16.32 -7.78 5.67
C LYS A 183 14.84 -8.12 5.43
N GLY A 184 14.03 -7.09 5.08
CA GLY A 184 12.62 -7.24 4.80
C GLY A 184 11.83 -7.87 5.96
N PHE A 185 11.04 -8.89 5.65
CA PHE A 185 10.18 -9.57 6.63
C PHE A 185 10.86 -10.75 7.34
N THR A 186 12.18 -10.94 7.21
CA THR A 186 12.87 -12.15 7.69
C THR A 186 12.68 -12.42 9.19
N SER A 187 12.60 -11.37 10.01
CA SER A 187 12.41 -11.49 11.47
C SER A 187 11.06 -12.05 11.90
N HIS A 188 10.05 -12.01 11.03
CA HIS A 188 8.66 -12.40 11.33
C HIS A 188 7.99 -13.18 10.18
N TYR A 189 8.76 -13.89 9.38
CA TYR A 189 8.23 -14.73 8.30
C TYR A 189 7.27 -15.81 8.79
N ASN A 190 7.48 -16.32 10.00
CA ASN A 190 6.64 -17.38 10.58
C ASN A 190 5.28 -16.89 11.06
N ILE A 191 5.02 -15.59 11.05
CA ILE A 191 3.74 -14.99 11.42
C ILE A 191 2.96 -14.76 10.12
N PRO A 192 1.75 -15.32 9.93
CA PRO A 192 1.01 -15.23 8.66
C PRO A 192 0.64 -13.79 8.24
N SER A 193 0.43 -12.88 9.20
CA SER A 193 0.13 -11.45 9.00
C SER A 193 1.29 -10.57 9.44
N GLY A 194 1.15 -9.24 9.37
CA GLY A 194 2.13 -8.29 9.88
C GLY A 194 3.19 -7.90 8.85
N ASP A 195 2.84 -7.90 7.58
CA ASP A 195 3.66 -7.33 6.51
C ASP A 195 3.75 -5.81 6.59
N ASP A 196 2.80 -5.18 7.21
CA ASP A 196 2.75 -3.73 7.42
C ASP A 196 3.09 -3.34 8.87
N ASP A 197 2.29 -3.76 9.84
CA ASP A 197 2.42 -3.33 11.24
C ASP A 197 3.70 -3.82 11.91
N LEU A 198 4.06 -5.11 11.77
CA LEU A 198 5.29 -5.65 12.35
C LEU A 198 6.54 -5.06 11.68
N PHE A 199 6.52 -4.89 10.36
CA PHE A 199 7.63 -4.27 9.67
C PHE A 199 7.81 -2.80 10.12
N ILE A 200 6.73 -2.03 10.15
CA ILE A 200 6.79 -0.63 10.60
C ILE A 200 7.21 -0.55 12.07
N SER A 201 6.69 -1.42 12.94
CA SER A 201 7.12 -1.48 14.35
C SER A 201 8.63 -1.71 14.50
N GLN A 202 9.24 -2.49 13.59
CA GLN A 202 10.67 -2.78 13.60
C GLN A 202 11.53 -1.60 13.12
N VAL A 203 11.08 -0.86 12.09
CA VAL A 203 11.95 0.09 11.38
C VAL A 203 11.62 1.56 11.64
N ALA A 204 10.39 1.86 12.05
CA ALA A 204 9.93 3.23 12.28
C ALA A 204 10.51 3.84 13.56
N ASN A 205 10.83 5.12 13.50
CA ASN A 205 11.30 5.87 14.65
C ASN A 205 10.92 7.36 14.52
N LYS A 206 11.18 8.13 15.58
CA LYS A 206 10.82 9.56 15.70
C LYS A 206 11.43 10.47 14.62
N LYS A 207 12.49 10.03 13.94
CA LYS A 207 13.23 10.84 12.96
C LYS A 207 12.81 10.49 11.53
N ASN A 208 12.61 9.19 11.25
CA ASN A 208 12.41 8.70 9.87
C ASN A 208 10.95 8.53 9.45
N THR A 209 9.98 8.79 10.35
CA THR A 209 8.56 8.56 10.07
C THR A 209 7.79 9.87 10.00
N ALA A 210 7.07 10.06 8.90
CA ALA A 210 6.10 11.13 8.70
C ALA A 210 4.67 10.59 8.65
N VAL A 211 3.69 11.48 8.85
CA VAL A 211 2.27 11.17 8.80
C VAL A 211 1.62 11.95 7.68
N TYR A 212 0.83 11.26 6.86
CA TYR A 212 0.00 11.87 5.85
C TYR A 212 -1.48 11.61 6.15
N VAL A 213 -2.28 12.68 6.25
CA VAL A 213 -3.73 12.62 6.38
C VAL A 213 -4.34 13.69 5.49
N ASN A 214 -5.19 13.25 4.58
CA ASN A 214 -5.96 14.14 3.72
C ASN A 214 -7.37 13.56 3.52
N ALA A 215 -8.38 14.40 3.60
CA ALA A 215 -9.78 13.98 3.45
C ALA A 215 -10.18 13.77 1.97
N ILE A 216 -9.45 14.38 1.04
CA ILE A 216 -9.77 14.35 -0.39
C ILE A 216 -8.87 13.37 -1.13
N HIS A 217 -7.54 13.52 -1.02
CA HIS A 217 -6.54 12.72 -1.73
C HIS A 217 -6.12 11.53 -0.87
N ARG A 218 -6.92 10.48 -0.87
CA ARG A 218 -6.71 9.27 -0.06
C ARG A 218 -6.97 8.01 -0.89
N VAL A 219 -6.77 6.86 -0.30
CA VAL A 219 -7.15 5.56 -0.87
C VAL A 219 -8.30 5.00 -0.04
N GLU A 220 -9.31 4.48 -0.68
CA GLU A 220 -10.44 3.82 -0.03
C GLU A 220 -10.49 2.34 -0.42
N SER A 221 -10.74 1.46 0.55
CA SER A 221 -10.79 0.01 0.40
C SER A 221 -12.23 -0.50 0.39
N GLU A 222 -12.49 -1.58 -0.33
CA GLU A 222 -13.82 -2.22 -0.31
C GLU A 222 -14.06 -2.93 1.03
N PRO A 223 -15.14 -2.61 1.75
CA PRO A 223 -15.42 -3.22 3.06
C PRO A 223 -15.94 -4.64 2.92
N LYS A 224 -15.71 -5.48 3.93
CA LYS A 224 -16.34 -6.79 4.01
C LYS A 224 -17.86 -6.66 4.02
N ARG A 225 -18.54 -7.58 3.29
CA ARG A 225 -20.00 -7.49 3.05
C ARG A 225 -20.83 -8.33 4.04
N SER A 226 -20.20 -9.19 4.84
CA SER A 226 -20.88 -10.03 5.82
C SER A 226 -20.15 -10.03 7.16
N TRP A 227 -20.90 -10.29 8.25
CA TRP A 227 -20.33 -10.43 9.59
C TRP A 227 -19.32 -11.60 9.66
N ALA A 228 -19.63 -12.71 9.00
CA ALA A 228 -18.76 -13.90 8.99
C ALA A 228 -17.42 -13.67 8.28
N SER A 229 -17.35 -12.71 7.34
CA SER A 229 -16.11 -12.36 6.65
C SER A 229 -15.31 -11.27 7.35
N TRP A 230 -15.92 -10.58 8.33
CA TRP A 230 -15.27 -9.51 9.09
C TRP A 230 -14.67 -9.99 10.42
N ILE A 231 -15.31 -10.99 11.07
CA ILE A 231 -14.85 -11.62 12.31
C ILE A 231 -13.90 -12.77 11.97
#